data_9a3d843644dc1a3b5eb0b8500e0484b9
#
_entry.id   9a3d843644dc1a3b5eb0b8500e0484b9
#
_cell.length_a   1.000
_cell.length_b   1.000
_cell.length_c   1.000
_cell.angle_alpha   90.00
_cell.angle_beta   90.00
_cell.angle_gamma   90.00
#
_symmetry.space_group_name_H-M   'P 1'
#
loop_
_entity.id
_entity.type
_entity.pdbx_description
1 polymer ?
#
loop_
_entity_poly.entity_id
_entity_poly.type
_entity_poly.pdbx_seq_one_letter_code
_entity_poly.pdbx_strand_id
1 'polypeptide(L)'
;MGKQVHLHWFKPAEFNRGGQNWHPLMSPYLLVLMDVARTMHGRPIHVSGHNRAVGRFDGRNNDSQHNFDRWDEVRAVDLFFEGSGEPGAVEFIADLLDEIGFTGIGLYPQWRNNQGEIQPGFHVDVRSDRRPGDPATWGYLNGEEVTLADAIEWCED
;
A
#
# COMPACT_ATOMS: atom_id res chain seq x y z
N MET A 1 -25.33 -6.01 0.79
CA MET A 1 -24.03 -6.51 0.28
C MET A 1 -23.62 -5.70 -0.93
N GLY A 2 -22.44 -5.14 -0.91
CA GLY A 2 -21.87 -4.43 -2.04
C GLY A 2 -21.53 -5.37 -3.18
N LYS A 3 -21.49 -4.84 -4.40
CA LYS A 3 -20.98 -5.57 -5.54
C LYS A 3 -19.49 -5.83 -5.37
N GLN A 4 -19.06 -7.05 -5.64
CA GLN A 4 -17.66 -7.40 -5.68
C GLN A 4 -17.00 -6.70 -6.87
N VAL A 5 -15.86 -6.03 -6.62
CA VAL A 5 -15.09 -5.36 -7.67
C VAL A 5 -14.25 -6.40 -8.40
N HIS A 6 -14.37 -6.42 -9.72
CA HIS A 6 -13.52 -7.27 -10.57
C HIS A 6 -12.35 -6.45 -11.08
N LEU A 7 -11.14 -6.85 -10.68
CA LEU A 7 -9.91 -6.18 -11.06
C LEU A 7 -9.27 -6.86 -12.28
N HIS A 8 -8.59 -6.07 -13.10
CA HIS A 8 -7.87 -6.59 -14.25
C HIS A 8 -6.60 -7.34 -13.85
N TRP A 9 -5.86 -6.79 -12.86
CA TRP A 9 -4.52 -7.26 -12.52
C TRP A 9 -4.45 -8.09 -11.25
N PHE A 10 -5.40 -7.92 -10.32
CA PHE A 10 -5.36 -8.58 -9.01
C PHE A 10 -6.50 -9.58 -8.86
N LYS A 11 -6.16 -10.76 -8.34
CA LYS A 11 -7.16 -11.80 -8.01
C LYS A 11 -7.49 -11.72 -6.52
N PRO A 12 -8.73 -12.05 -6.13
CA PRO A 12 -9.13 -12.04 -4.72
C PRO A 12 -8.19 -12.81 -3.80
N ALA A 13 -7.65 -13.95 -4.25
CA ALA A 13 -6.74 -14.77 -3.45
C ALA A 13 -5.43 -14.08 -3.07
N GLU A 14 -5.01 -13.06 -3.84
CA GLU A 14 -3.79 -12.30 -3.52
C GLU A 14 -3.90 -11.52 -2.22
N PHE A 15 -5.12 -11.29 -1.74
CA PHE A 15 -5.38 -10.55 -0.52
C PHE A 15 -5.67 -11.45 0.70
N ASN A 16 -5.60 -12.76 0.54
CA ASN A 16 -5.82 -13.70 1.65
C ASN A 16 -4.61 -13.67 2.61
N ARG A 17 -4.88 -13.50 3.90
CA ARG A 17 -3.84 -13.49 4.95
C ARG A 17 -4.37 -14.13 6.22
N GLY A 18 -3.56 -14.97 6.84
CA GLY A 18 -3.91 -15.58 8.13
C GLY A 18 -5.24 -16.34 8.14
N GLY A 19 -5.62 -16.94 7.02
CA GLY A 19 -6.90 -17.64 6.88
C GLY A 19 -8.10 -16.74 6.60
N GLN A 20 -7.89 -15.41 6.53
CA GLN A 20 -8.95 -14.45 6.23
C GLN A 20 -8.94 -14.08 4.76
N ASN A 21 -10.11 -14.12 4.13
CA ASN A 21 -10.32 -13.60 2.78
C ASN A 21 -10.68 -12.11 2.89
N TRP A 22 -9.70 -11.24 2.70
CA TRP A 22 -9.88 -9.80 2.88
C TRP A 22 -10.56 -9.10 1.70
N HIS A 23 -10.48 -9.64 0.50
CA HIS A 23 -10.97 -8.97 -0.71
C HIS A 23 -12.40 -8.41 -0.57
N PRO A 24 -13.39 -9.16 -0.05
CA PRO A 24 -14.74 -8.62 0.10
C PRO A 24 -14.87 -7.50 1.14
N LEU A 25 -13.88 -7.36 2.03
CA LEU A 25 -13.88 -6.37 3.10
C LEU A 25 -13.06 -5.13 2.75
N MET A 26 -12.39 -5.14 1.60
CA MET A 26 -11.54 -4.02 1.17
C MET A 26 -12.37 -2.92 0.51
N SER A 27 -11.96 -1.69 0.70
CA SER A 27 -12.53 -0.54 0.01
C SER A 27 -12.50 -0.77 -1.50
N PRO A 28 -13.65 -0.69 -2.19
CA PRO A 28 -13.67 -0.78 -3.66
C PRO A 28 -12.82 0.32 -4.32
N TYR A 29 -12.80 1.50 -3.72
CA TYR A 29 -11.99 2.62 -4.23
C TYR A 29 -10.50 2.30 -4.16
N LEU A 30 -10.03 1.73 -3.03
CA LEU A 30 -8.65 1.27 -2.90
C LEU A 30 -8.29 0.27 -3.99
N LEU A 31 -9.15 -0.72 -4.22
CA LEU A 31 -8.91 -1.77 -5.21
C LEU A 31 -8.81 -1.19 -6.62
N VAL A 32 -9.68 -0.26 -6.98
CA VAL A 32 -9.64 0.40 -8.29
C VAL A 32 -8.34 1.18 -8.47
N LEU A 33 -7.91 1.94 -7.46
CA LEU A 33 -6.64 2.68 -7.54
C LEU A 33 -5.43 1.76 -7.66
N MET A 34 -5.47 0.58 -7.02
CA MET A 34 -4.41 -0.42 -7.17
C MET A 34 -4.31 -0.91 -8.63
N ASP A 35 -5.45 -1.15 -9.27
CA ASP A 35 -5.48 -1.59 -10.66
C ASP A 35 -4.94 -0.50 -11.59
N VAL A 36 -5.29 0.76 -11.34
CA VAL A 36 -4.73 1.92 -12.06
C VAL A 36 -3.21 1.99 -11.86
N ALA A 37 -2.74 1.81 -10.62
CA ALA A 37 -1.31 1.84 -10.31
C ALA A 37 -0.55 0.77 -11.08
N ARG A 38 -1.10 -0.46 -11.13
CA ARG A 38 -0.48 -1.56 -11.88
C ARG A 38 -0.38 -1.24 -13.36
N THR A 39 -1.42 -0.68 -13.94
CA THR A 39 -1.43 -0.30 -15.35
C THR A 39 -0.38 0.79 -15.63
N MET A 40 -0.32 1.82 -14.80
CA MET A 40 0.60 2.95 -15.01
C MET A 40 2.05 2.59 -14.70
N HIS A 41 2.29 1.75 -13.71
CA HIS A 41 3.65 1.26 -13.40
C HIS A 41 4.20 0.40 -14.52
N GLY A 42 3.36 -0.36 -15.20
CA GLY A 42 3.71 -1.19 -16.35
C GLY A 42 4.47 -2.48 -15.99
N ARG A 43 4.70 -2.75 -14.73
CA ARG A 43 5.39 -3.94 -14.21
C ARG A 43 4.59 -4.54 -13.05
N PRO A 44 4.82 -5.80 -12.69
CA PRO A 44 4.10 -6.42 -11.58
C PRO A 44 4.18 -5.63 -10.28
N ILE A 45 3.06 -5.62 -9.57
CA ILE A 45 2.95 -5.13 -8.19
C ILE A 45 2.51 -6.33 -7.35
N HIS A 46 3.25 -6.61 -6.29
CA HIS A 46 2.97 -7.74 -5.40
C HIS A 46 2.41 -7.24 -4.07
N VAL A 47 1.30 -7.82 -3.64
CA VAL A 47 0.80 -7.59 -2.29
C VAL A 47 1.76 -8.24 -1.31
N SER A 48 2.21 -7.50 -0.29
CA SER A 48 3.11 -8.06 0.72
C SER A 48 2.52 -9.32 1.34
N GLY A 49 3.32 -10.38 1.47
CA GLY A 49 2.90 -11.64 2.08
C GLY A 49 2.77 -11.60 3.59
N HIS A 50 3.12 -10.48 4.24
CA HIS A 50 3.01 -10.35 5.69
C HIS A 50 1.54 -10.44 6.13
N ASN A 51 1.29 -11.10 7.27
CA ASN A 51 -0.08 -11.33 7.75
C ASN A 51 -0.86 -10.04 8.02
N ARG A 52 -0.20 -8.94 8.28
CA ARG A 52 -0.83 -7.65 8.60
C ARG A 52 -0.79 -6.65 7.44
N ALA A 53 -0.45 -7.11 6.25
CA ALA A 53 -0.26 -6.26 5.07
C ALA A 53 -1.57 -5.84 4.40
N VAL A 54 -2.68 -6.51 4.66
CA VAL A 54 -3.97 -6.20 4.05
C VAL A 54 -4.93 -5.71 5.14
N GLY A 55 -5.66 -6.58 5.79
CA GLY A 55 -6.65 -6.20 6.78
C GLY A 55 -6.24 -6.56 8.21
N ARG A 56 -6.93 -5.94 9.15
CA ARG A 56 -6.74 -6.19 10.58
C ARG A 56 -8.07 -6.07 11.31
N PHE A 57 -8.19 -6.81 12.41
CA PHE A 57 -9.27 -6.68 13.38
C PHE A 57 -8.65 -6.23 14.71
N ASP A 58 -8.30 -4.95 14.81
CA ASP A 58 -7.54 -4.41 15.95
C ASP A 58 -8.39 -3.57 16.92
N GLY A 59 -9.72 -3.64 16.80
CA GLY A 59 -10.63 -2.90 17.67
C GLY A 59 -10.90 -1.48 17.20
N ARG A 60 -11.99 -0.90 17.67
CA ARG A 60 -12.50 0.41 17.21
C ARG A 60 -11.60 1.60 17.53
N ASN A 61 -10.70 1.46 18.50
CA ASN A 61 -9.85 2.57 18.95
C ASN A 61 -8.51 2.62 18.22
N ASN A 62 -8.24 1.68 17.32
CA ASN A 62 -7.02 1.68 16.53
C ASN A 62 -7.29 2.37 15.19
N ASP A 63 -6.57 3.46 14.91
CA ASP A 63 -6.81 4.32 13.74
C ASP A 63 -6.10 3.88 12.46
N SER A 64 -5.44 2.71 12.44
CA SER A 64 -4.79 2.18 11.24
C SER A 64 -5.80 2.07 10.08
N GLN A 65 -5.40 2.50 8.90
CA GLN A 65 -6.22 2.37 7.69
C GLN A 65 -6.40 0.90 7.27
N HIS A 66 -5.57 -0.01 7.76
CA HIS A 66 -5.77 -1.45 7.61
C HIS A 66 -6.91 -2.00 8.48
N ASN A 67 -7.33 -1.27 9.51
CA ASN A 67 -8.20 -1.79 10.56
C ASN A 67 -9.67 -1.76 10.18
N PHE A 68 -10.23 -2.91 9.83
CA PHE A 68 -11.64 -3.06 9.50
C PHE A 68 -12.56 -2.62 10.64
N ASP A 69 -12.19 -2.92 11.90
CA ASP A 69 -13.04 -2.59 13.05
C ASP A 69 -13.27 -1.09 13.22
N ARG A 70 -12.34 -0.27 12.74
CA ARG A 70 -12.44 1.18 12.84
C ARG A 70 -13.29 1.79 11.71
N TRP A 71 -13.11 1.29 10.47
CA TRP A 71 -13.61 1.97 9.28
C TRP A 71 -14.73 1.20 8.57
N ASP A 72 -15.09 0.00 9.04
CA ASP A 72 -16.02 -0.94 8.41
C ASP A 72 -15.60 -1.33 6.97
N GLU A 73 -14.34 -1.12 6.64
CA GLU A 73 -13.68 -1.55 5.42
C GLU A 73 -12.16 -1.50 5.63
N VAL A 74 -11.43 -2.28 4.83
CA VAL A 74 -9.97 -2.19 4.78
C VAL A 74 -9.60 -1.12 3.76
N ARG A 75 -8.94 -0.06 4.21
CA ARG A 75 -8.59 1.11 3.39
C ARG A 75 -7.14 1.18 2.98
N ALA A 76 -6.32 0.22 3.38
CA ALA A 76 -4.88 0.22 3.16
C ALA A 76 -4.39 -1.13 2.70
N VAL A 77 -3.25 -1.11 1.99
CA VAL A 77 -2.54 -2.32 1.60
C VAL A 77 -1.05 -2.00 1.48
N ASP A 78 -0.22 -2.99 1.81
CA ASP A 78 1.24 -2.88 1.68
C ASP A 78 1.69 -3.62 0.43
N LEU A 79 2.48 -2.95 -0.39
CA LEU A 79 2.81 -3.38 -1.75
C LEU A 79 4.31 -3.35 -2.02
N PHE A 80 4.76 -4.25 -2.89
CA PHE A 80 6.08 -4.22 -3.50
C PHE A 80 5.93 -4.00 -5.00
N PHE A 81 6.53 -2.93 -5.50
CA PHE A 81 6.55 -2.60 -6.93
C PHE A 81 7.81 -3.20 -7.55
N GLU A 82 7.67 -4.08 -8.52
CA GLU A 82 8.81 -4.67 -9.19
C GLU A 82 9.71 -3.56 -9.76
N GLY A 83 11.01 -3.67 -9.50
CA GLY A 83 11.97 -2.65 -9.90
C GLY A 83 12.17 -1.52 -8.91
N SER A 84 11.53 -1.52 -7.73
CA SER A 84 11.62 -0.42 -6.76
C SER A 84 13.04 -0.20 -6.22
N GLY A 85 13.93 -1.20 -6.30
CA GLY A 85 15.34 -1.05 -5.91
C GLY A 85 16.22 -0.40 -6.97
N GLU A 86 15.72 -0.14 -8.17
CA GLU A 86 16.48 0.49 -9.23
C GLU A 86 16.67 2.00 -8.97
N PRO A 87 17.76 2.62 -9.48
CA PRO A 87 17.97 4.06 -9.29
C PRO A 87 16.79 4.90 -9.78
N GLY A 88 16.33 5.85 -8.94
CA GLY A 88 15.21 6.73 -9.26
C GLY A 88 13.84 6.12 -9.16
N ALA A 89 13.73 4.81 -8.91
CA ALA A 89 12.45 4.10 -8.96
C ALA A 89 11.49 4.54 -7.84
N VAL A 90 11.98 4.67 -6.61
CA VAL A 90 11.08 5.00 -5.49
C VAL A 90 10.49 6.41 -5.61
N GLU A 91 11.27 7.35 -6.11
CA GLU A 91 10.77 8.72 -6.37
C GLU A 91 9.69 8.69 -7.45
N PHE A 92 9.95 7.98 -8.54
CA PHE A 92 8.97 7.82 -9.63
C PHE A 92 7.67 7.16 -9.12
N ILE A 93 7.79 6.10 -8.33
CA ILE A 93 6.62 5.40 -7.79
C ILE A 93 5.85 6.30 -6.83
N ALA A 94 6.54 7.00 -5.93
CA ALA A 94 5.88 7.91 -4.99
C ALA A 94 5.09 9.00 -5.72
N ASP A 95 5.67 9.61 -6.75
CA ASP A 95 5.00 10.61 -7.57
C ASP A 95 3.79 10.02 -8.29
N LEU A 96 3.92 8.80 -8.79
CA LEU A 96 2.83 8.08 -9.46
C LEU A 96 1.65 7.85 -8.50
N LEU A 97 1.92 7.40 -7.28
CA LEU A 97 0.89 7.13 -6.28
C LEU A 97 0.15 8.41 -5.89
N ASP A 98 0.86 9.51 -5.73
CA ASP A 98 0.26 10.82 -5.47
C ASP A 98 -0.63 11.26 -6.65
N GLU A 99 -0.13 11.15 -7.85
CA GLU A 99 -0.85 11.53 -9.07
C GLU A 99 -2.12 10.70 -9.29
N ILE A 100 -2.08 9.41 -8.97
CA ILE A 100 -3.23 8.50 -9.05
C ILE A 100 -4.32 8.92 -8.06
N GLY A 101 -3.94 9.47 -6.91
CA GLY A 101 -4.90 9.96 -5.93
C GLY A 101 -4.98 9.18 -4.63
N PHE A 102 -3.98 8.34 -4.32
CA PHE A 102 -3.88 7.77 -2.97
C PHE A 102 -3.72 8.89 -1.95
N THR A 103 -4.40 8.76 -0.83
CA THR A 103 -4.41 9.79 0.22
C THR A 103 -3.51 9.47 1.40
N GLY A 104 -2.92 8.29 1.44
CA GLY A 104 -1.84 7.92 2.35
C GLY A 104 -0.77 7.18 1.58
N ILE A 105 0.50 7.61 1.71
CA ILE A 105 1.65 7.05 1.01
C ILE A 105 2.82 6.97 1.99
N GLY A 106 3.24 5.75 2.30
CA GLY A 106 4.40 5.51 3.16
C GLY A 106 5.46 4.69 2.43
N LEU A 107 6.72 5.09 2.55
CA LEU A 107 7.85 4.37 1.97
C LEU A 107 8.67 3.69 3.06
N TYR A 108 8.87 2.39 2.90
CA TYR A 108 9.58 1.51 3.82
C TYR A 108 10.77 0.88 3.09
N PRO A 109 11.92 1.57 3.03
CA PRO A 109 13.07 1.12 2.23
C PRO A 109 13.68 -0.21 2.67
N GLN A 110 13.45 -0.62 3.91
CA GLN A 110 14.12 -1.77 4.52
C GLN A 110 13.18 -2.97 4.70
N TRP A 111 12.01 -2.96 4.08
CA TRP A 111 11.09 -4.10 4.14
C TRP A 111 11.68 -5.32 3.43
N ARG A 112 11.22 -6.49 3.83
CA ARG A 112 11.53 -7.74 3.12
C ARG A 112 10.36 -8.12 2.22
N ASN A 113 10.69 -8.42 0.97
CA ASN A 113 9.69 -8.86 -0.01
C ASN A 113 9.26 -10.31 0.22
N ASN A 114 8.42 -10.84 -0.67
CA ASN A 114 7.87 -12.19 -0.54
C ASN A 114 8.91 -13.29 -0.72
N GLN A 115 10.11 -12.97 -1.21
CA GLN A 115 11.25 -13.88 -1.30
C GLN A 115 12.22 -13.71 -0.13
N GLY A 116 11.92 -12.83 0.84
CA GLY A 116 12.77 -12.59 2.00
C GLY A 116 13.93 -11.63 1.75
N GLU A 117 13.96 -10.97 0.61
CA GLU A 117 15.02 -10.01 0.25
C GLU A 117 14.60 -8.59 0.65
N ILE A 118 15.58 -7.75 1.02
CA ILE A 118 15.31 -6.34 1.30
C ILE A 118 14.94 -5.64 -0.01
N GLN A 119 13.78 -5.00 0.00
CA GLN A 119 13.27 -4.25 -1.14
C GLN A 119 12.41 -3.10 -0.62
N PRO A 120 12.57 -1.88 -1.17
CA PRO A 120 11.66 -0.80 -0.82
C PRO A 120 10.21 -1.17 -1.11
N GLY A 121 9.36 -1.04 -0.10
CA GLY A 121 7.93 -1.28 -0.21
C GLY A 121 7.14 -0.03 0.13
N PHE A 122 5.88 -0.02 -0.28
CA PHE A 122 4.98 1.10 -0.05
C PHE A 122 3.74 0.66 0.69
N HIS A 123 3.36 1.44 1.69
CA HIS A 123 2.01 1.44 2.21
C HIS A 123 1.21 2.46 1.39
N VAL A 124 0.03 2.05 0.92
CA VAL A 124 -0.91 2.96 0.26
C VAL A 124 -2.26 2.87 0.92
N ASP A 125 -2.96 4.00 1.02
CA ASP A 125 -4.32 4.00 1.57
C ASP A 125 -5.19 5.09 0.95
N VAL A 126 -6.48 5.00 1.28
CA VAL A 126 -7.51 5.93 0.79
C VAL A 126 -8.21 6.61 1.99
N ARG A 127 -7.42 7.09 2.96
CA ARG A 127 -7.95 7.76 4.14
C ARG A 127 -8.83 8.95 3.80
N SER A 128 -9.84 9.17 4.64
CA SER A 128 -10.85 10.18 4.36
C SER A 128 -10.52 11.57 4.91
N ASP A 129 -9.48 11.69 5.74
CA ASP A 129 -9.04 12.97 6.31
C ASP A 129 -8.04 13.73 5.42
N ARG A 130 -7.78 13.21 4.22
CA ARG A 130 -6.93 13.83 3.20
C ARG A 130 -7.62 13.79 1.85
N ARG A 131 -7.11 14.56 0.90
CA ARG A 131 -7.65 14.66 -0.46
C ARG A 131 -6.67 14.11 -1.48
N PRO A 132 -7.16 13.59 -2.62
CA PRO A 132 -6.29 13.33 -3.76
C PRO A 132 -5.48 14.58 -4.12
N GLY A 133 -4.17 14.41 -4.31
CA GLY A 133 -3.24 15.51 -4.57
C GLY A 133 -2.66 16.18 -3.32
N ASP A 134 -3.16 15.85 -2.14
CA ASP A 134 -2.63 16.34 -0.86
C ASP A 134 -2.59 15.20 0.17
N PRO A 135 -1.83 14.12 -0.11
CA PRO A 135 -1.81 12.94 0.74
C PRO A 135 -1.04 13.16 2.04
N ALA A 136 -1.36 12.37 3.07
CA ALA A 136 -0.45 12.14 4.16
C ALA A 136 0.73 11.30 3.63
N THR A 137 1.94 11.73 3.90
CA THR A 137 3.15 11.02 3.45
C THR A 137 4.10 10.79 4.61
N TRP A 138 4.83 9.69 4.57
CA TRP A 138 5.88 9.39 5.56
C TRP A 138 6.85 8.38 4.98
N GLY A 139 7.95 8.19 5.72
CA GLY A 139 8.89 7.11 5.51
C GLY A 139 9.21 6.44 6.83
N TYR A 140 9.94 5.34 6.77
CA TYR A 140 10.33 4.60 7.96
C TYR A 140 11.73 4.04 7.76
N LEU A 141 12.68 4.44 8.62
CA LEU A 141 14.08 4.01 8.54
C LEU A 141 14.57 3.63 9.94
N ASN A 142 15.23 2.48 10.05
CA ASN A 142 15.87 2.04 11.29
C ASN A 142 14.92 2.06 12.51
N GLY A 143 13.64 1.70 12.28
CA GLY A 143 12.64 1.66 13.33
C GLY A 143 12.01 3.02 13.67
N GLU A 144 12.30 4.08 12.93
CA GLU A 144 11.80 5.43 13.20
C GLU A 144 11.06 6.02 12.01
N GLU A 145 10.00 6.77 12.29
CA GLU A 145 9.31 7.52 11.26
C GLU A 145 10.17 8.70 10.82
N VAL A 146 10.29 8.87 9.51
CA VAL A 146 11.02 9.96 8.86
C VAL A 146 10.08 10.59 7.81
N THR A 147 10.55 11.65 7.15
CA THR A 147 9.79 12.19 6.03
C THR A 147 9.89 11.25 4.81
N LEU A 148 8.91 11.34 3.92
CA LEU A 148 8.99 10.62 2.66
C LEU A 148 10.24 11.00 1.88
N ALA A 149 10.59 12.29 1.85
CA ALA A 149 11.78 12.78 1.17
C ALA A 149 13.06 12.14 1.73
N ASP A 150 13.19 12.01 3.05
CA ASP A 150 14.35 11.37 3.68
C ASP A 150 14.45 9.89 3.31
N ALA A 151 13.32 9.20 3.27
CA ALA A 151 13.29 7.78 2.87
C ALA A 151 13.67 7.61 1.39
N ILE A 152 13.20 8.49 0.51
CA ILE A 152 13.60 8.50 -0.90
C ILE A 152 15.11 8.73 -1.04
N GLU A 153 15.64 9.73 -0.35
CA GLU A 153 17.07 10.05 -0.38
C GLU A 153 17.91 8.86 0.06
N TRP A 154 17.50 8.16 1.11
CA TRP A 154 18.19 6.97 1.58
C TRP A 154 18.29 5.89 0.49
N CYS A 155 17.20 5.69 -0.29
CA CYS A 155 17.17 4.72 -1.38
C CYS A 155 18.07 5.10 -2.56
N GLU A 156 18.36 6.39 -2.74
CA GLU A 156 19.13 6.89 -3.88
C GLU A 156 20.66 6.93 -3.59
N ASP A 157 21.07 6.71 -2.37
CA ASP A 157 22.48 6.68 -1.99
C ASP A 157 23.21 5.39 -2.40
#